data_2476758581aac5805ea5949bd8fbfe6f
#
_entry.id   2476758581aac5805ea5949bd8fbfe6f
#
_cell.length_a   1.000
_cell.length_b   1.000
_cell.length_c   1.000
_cell.angle_alpha   90.00
_cell.angle_beta   90.00
_cell.angle_gamma   90.00
#
_symmetry.space_group_name_H-M   'P 1'
#
loop_
_entity.id
_entity.type
_entity.pdbx_description
1 polymer ?
#
loop_
_entity_poly.entity_id
_entity_poly.type
_entity_poly.pdbx_seq_one_letter_code
_entity_poly.pdbx_strand_id
1 'polypeptide(L)'
;MTLPGLLFSGRKATFVAVVVLSVLSALLSVAVLAFISQRLLAGGAELGMVLMQFALLLLALLATATGAQVTLHRLGHRMVYGLRRDLVRRVLATDIEQLEKVGGPPLLAALSTDTRNLTIAFVHLPELVYGAALSVAALSWLAWLSPALFAVTVVWLVATAGIGIWLVGRINFHVGKVREGDDHLYQDYQAMIDGRKELALNRARAARFYQEEFDDHARAYCDHVTRADIFNGVAGNMANVLMLALIGVLFYLSSGLGWASANTASVFALTILLLRTPLIGAVAALPTLLAARVSLKKLAGLQLAEGNTDFAPKGESLAGFKQLSLKGACYR
;
A
#
# COMPACT_ATOMS: atom_id res chain seq x y z
N MET A 1 -11.25 6.76 15.98
CA MET A 1 -9.78 6.72 15.72
C MET A 1 -9.52 7.14 14.27
N THR A 2 -8.64 8.09 14.03
CA THR A 2 -8.21 8.49 12.68
C THR A 2 -6.79 8.00 12.46
N LEU A 3 -6.44 7.62 11.20
CA LEU A 3 -5.07 7.22 10.84
C LEU A 3 -4.00 8.21 11.34
N PRO A 4 -4.17 9.54 11.18
CA PRO A 4 -3.24 10.52 11.75
C PRO A 4 -3.16 10.44 13.28
N GLY A 5 -4.28 10.24 13.97
CA GLY A 5 -4.29 10.14 15.43
C GLY A 5 -3.46 8.98 15.98
N LEU A 6 -3.46 7.84 15.29
CA LEU A 6 -2.61 6.70 15.62
C LEU A 6 -1.12 6.97 15.36
N LEU A 7 -0.80 7.65 14.25
CA LEU A 7 0.57 8.05 13.89
C LEU A 7 1.17 9.02 14.91
N PHE A 8 0.35 9.92 15.49
CA PHE A 8 0.80 10.96 16.39
C PHE A 8 0.76 10.59 17.89
N SER A 9 0.14 9.46 18.26
CA SER A 9 0.06 9.06 19.67
C SER A 9 1.41 8.55 20.17
N GLY A 10 2.17 9.44 20.80
CA GLY A 10 3.32 9.09 21.65
C GLY A 10 4.71 9.13 21.01
N ARG A 11 4.87 9.34 19.68
CA ARG A 11 6.20 9.34 19.02
C ARG A 11 6.34 10.34 17.88
N LYS A 12 5.84 11.55 18.09
CA LYS A 12 5.93 12.65 17.10
C LYS A 12 7.36 12.86 16.59
N ALA A 13 8.35 12.80 17.49
CA ALA A 13 9.76 12.99 17.14
C ALA A 13 10.28 11.93 16.14
N THR A 14 9.92 10.65 16.32
CA THR A 14 10.34 9.59 15.40
C THR A 14 9.69 9.74 14.02
N PHE A 15 8.42 10.13 13.98
CA PHE A 15 7.72 10.38 12.71
C PHE A 15 8.33 11.57 11.96
N VAL A 16 8.59 12.67 12.67
CA VAL A 16 9.27 13.85 12.10
C VAL A 16 10.66 13.49 11.59
N ALA A 17 11.44 12.71 12.35
CA ALA A 17 12.76 12.25 11.92
C ALA A 17 12.69 11.44 10.61
N VAL A 18 11.68 10.55 10.47
CA VAL A 18 11.45 9.78 9.24
C VAL A 18 11.15 10.69 8.05
N VAL A 19 10.24 11.66 8.24
CA VAL A 19 9.88 12.61 7.17
C VAL A 19 11.12 13.43 6.76
N VAL A 20 11.88 13.92 7.72
CA VAL A 20 13.13 14.67 7.45
C VAL A 20 14.14 13.81 6.70
N LEU A 21 14.37 12.56 7.12
CA LEU A 21 15.28 11.65 6.43
C LEU A 21 14.79 11.31 5.02
N SER A 22 13.48 11.13 4.81
CA SER A 22 12.90 10.86 3.48
C SER A 22 13.07 12.07 2.56
N VAL A 23 12.82 13.28 3.06
CA VAL A 23 13.03 14.52 2.29
C VAL A 23 14.52 14.71 1.98
N LEU A 24 15.40 14.49 2.94
CA LEU A 24 16.85 14.57 2.74
C LEU A 24 17.33 13.56 1.69
N SER A 25 16.85 12.31 1.77
CA SER A 25 17.14 11.27 0.76
C SER A 25 16.63 11.66 -0.64
N ALA A 26 15.45 12.26 -0.73
CA ALA A 26 14.89 12.75 -1.99
C ALA A 26 15.75 13.89 -2.58
N LEU A 27 16.16 14.85 -1.77
CA LEU A 27 17.04 15.94 -2.18
C LEU A 27 18.40 15.42 -2.61
N LEU A 28 18.98 14.46 -1.89
CA LEU A 28 20.24 13.83 -2.27
C LEU A 28 20.11 13.05 -3.59
N SER A 29 18.97 12.40 -3.85
CA SER A 29 18.71 11.73 -5.14
C SER A 29 18.73 12.74 -6.30
N VAL A 30 18.10 13.91 -6.13
CA VAL A 30 18.16 14.99 -7.13
C VAL A 30 19.58 15.57 -7.25
N ALA A 31 20.30 15.72 -6.12
CA ALA A 31 21.68 16.18 -6.11
C ALA A 31 22.63 15.21 -6.84
N VAL A 32 22.41 13.90 -6.75
CA VAL A 32 23.15 12.89 -7.54
C VAL A 32 22.95 13.13 -9.04
N LEU A 33 21.71 13.37 -9.47
CA LEU A 33 21.43 13.67 -10.88
C LEU A 33 22.06 14.98 -11.34
N ALA A 34 21.98 16.02 -10.50
CA ALA A 34 22.62 17.30 -10.77
C ALA A 34 24.15 17.16 -10.86
N PHE A 35 24.75 16.35 -9.98
CA PHE A 35 26.19 16.08 -10.00
C PHE A 35 26.62 15.33 -11.27
N ILE A 36 25.87 14.32 -11.68
CA ILE A 36 26.12 13.58 -12.94
C ILE A 36 26.10 14.57 -14.10
N SER A 37 25.07 15.41 -14.20
CA SER A 37 24.91 16.37 -15.27
C SER A 37 26.01 17.44 -15.33
N GLN A 38 26.36 18.03 -14.17
CA GLN A 38 27.23 19.20 -14.14
C GLN A 38 28.71 18.85 -14.04
N ARG A 39 29.06 17.68 -13.50
CA ARG A 39 30.46 17.31 -13.25
C ARG A 39 30.94 16.14 -14.10
N LEU A 40 30.14 15.07 -14.21
CA LEU A 40 30.54 13.86 -14.96
C LEU A 40 30.37 14.04 -16.48
N LEU A 41 29.28 14.66 -16.93
CA LEU A 41 29.02 14.88 -18.34
C LEU A 41 29.73 16.13 -18.90
N ALA A 42 30.05 17.13 -18.07
CA ALA A 42 30.70 18.38 -18.53
C ALA A 42 32.19 18.21 -18.80
N GLY A 43 32.87 17.20 -18.26
CA GLY A 43 34.29 16.94 -18.45
C GLY A 43 35.22 18.07 -17.92
N GLY A 44 36.45 17.77 -17.55
CA GLY A 44 37.47 18.81 -17.29
C GLY A 44 37.96 18.95 -15.84
N ALA A 45 37.47 18.14 -14.89
CA ALA A 45 38.02 18.09 -13.53
C ALA A 45 38.93 16.86 -13.34
N GLU A 46 39.80 16.92 -12.32
CA GLU A 46 40.58 15.74 -11.91
C GLU A 46 39.64 14.55 -11.63
N LEU A 47 39.69 13.55 -12.45
CA LEU A 47 38.76 12.41 -12.44
C LEU A 47 38.68 11.73 -11.07
N GLY A 48 39.80 11.63 -10.35
CA GLY A 48 39.87 11.03 -9.01
C GLY A 48 39.08 11.76 -7.96
N MET A 49 39.16 13.12 -7.95
CA MET A 49 38.43 13.95 -6.99
C MET A 49 36.91 13.92 -7.26
N VAL A 50 36.51 13.94 -8.53
CA VAL A 50 35.08 13.87 -8.93
C VAL A 50 34.48 12.53 -8.53
N LEU A 51 35.19 11.41 -8.78
CA LEU A 51 34.73 10.09 -8.39
C LEU A 51 34.63 9.93 -6.85
N MET A 52 35.57 10.52 -6.09
CA MET A 52 35.48 10.48 -4.61
C MET A 52 34.27 11.27 -4.11
N GLN A 53 34.01 12.48 -4.65
CA GLN A 53 32.83 13.26 -4.28
C GLN A 53 31.53 12.54 -4.64
N PHE A 54 31.48 11.90 -5.81
CA PHE A 54 30.34 11.09 -6.24
C PHE A 54 30.11 9.88 -5.32
N ALA A 55 31.16 9.16 -4.95
CA ALA A 55 31.06 8.05 -4.01
C ALA A 55 30.57 8.50 -2.63
N LEU A 56 31.04 9.62 -2.12
CA LEU A 56 30.57 10.22 -0.86
C LEU A 56 29.08 10.57 -0.92
N LEU A 57 28.61 11.16 -2.04
CA LEU A 57 27.21 11.50 -2.25
C LEU A 57 26.33 10.25 -2.30
N LEU A 58 26.79 9.19 -2.97
CA LEU A 58 26.09 7.90 -3.01
C LEU A 58 26.02 7.22 -1.62
N LEU A 59 27.10 7.29 -0.84
CA LEU A 59 27.11 6.77 0.53
C LEU A 59 26.16 7.54 1.43
N ALA A 60 26.12 8.86 1.31
CA ALA A 60 25.17 9.70 2.04
C ALA A 60 23.71 9.38 1.66
N LEU A 61 23.45 9.19 0.36
CA LEU A 61 22.14 8.76 -0.13
C LEU A 61 21.76 7.39 0.43
N LEU A 62 22.66 6.42 0.37
CA LEU A 62 22.43 5.07 0.89
C LEU A 62 22.12 5.11 2.40
N ALA A 63 22.92 5.84 3.17
CA ALA A 63 22.74 5.96 4.62
C ALA A 63 21.39 6.61 4.98
N THR A 64 21.03 7.72 4.32
CA THR A 64 19.76 8.43 4.57
C THR A 64 18.55 7.62 4.12
N ALA A 65 18.58 7.02 2.94
CA ALA A 65 17.49 6.18 2.41
C ALA A 65 17.26 4.95 3.29
N THR A 66 18.34 4.21 3.61
CA THR A 66 18.26 3.03 4.48
C THR A 66 17.84 3.41 5.89
N GLY A 67 18.38 4.50 6.44
CA GLY A 67 18.00 5.03 7.76
C GLY A 67 16.52 5.38 7.83
N ALA A 68 15.98 6.05 6.81
CA ALA A 68 14.56 6.37 6.71
C ALA A 68 13.70 5.11 6.69
N GLN A 69 14.03 4.13 5.82
CA GLN A 69 13.28 2.88 5.70
C GLN A 69 13.30 2.05 6.99
N VAL A 70 14.47 1.83 7.57
CA VAL A 70 14.61 1.04 8.82
C VAL A 70 13.84 1.67 9.96
N THR A 71 13.94 3.00 10.11
CA THR A 71 13.25 3.73 11.17
C THR A 71 11.73 3.63 11.01
N LEU A 72 11.23 3.76 9.79
CA LEU A 72 9.80 3.73 9.50
C LEU A 72 9.21 2.31 9.61
N HIS A 73 9.92 1.27 9.13
CA HIS A 73 9.49 -0.11 9.33
C HIS A 73 9.42 -0.46 10.82
N ARG A 74 10.45 -0.07 11.61
CA ARG A 74 10.42 -0.27 13.07
C ARG A 74 9.26 0.48 13.72
N LEU A 75 8.98 1.71 13.29
CA LEU A 75 7.84 2.49 13.79
C LEU A 75 6.52 1.80 13.44
N GLY A 76 6.32 1.41 12.18
CA GLY A 76 5.10 0.75 11.70
C GLY A 76 4.79 -0.53 12.47
N HIS A 77 5.77 -1.45 12.57
CA HIS A 77 5.56 -2.70 13.30
C HIS A 77 5.31 -2.51 14.81
N ARG A 78 5.98 -1.52 15.43
CA ARG A 78 5.71 -1.18 16.85
C ARG A 78 4.32 -0.59 17.06
N MET A 79 3.81 0.18 16.09
CA MET A 79 2.45 0.71 16.14
C MET A 79 1.42 -0.41 16.00
N VAL A 80 1.63 -1.34 15.06
CA VAL A 80 0.76 -2.51 14.91
C VAL A 80 0.78 -3.40 16.14
N TYR A 81 1.95 -3.62 16.74
CA TYR A 81 2.06 -4.33 18.02
C TYR A 81 1.25 -3.64 19.12
N GLY A 82 1.41 -2.31 19.24
CA GLY A 82 0.65 -1.51 20.19
C GLY A 82 -0.87 -1.60 19.96
N LEU A 83 -1.31 -1.52 18.71
CA LEU A 83 -2.70 -1.64 18.32
C LEU A 83 -3.28 -3.03 18.70
N ARG A 84 -2.57 -4.12 18.38
CA ARG A 84 -3.00 -5.47 18.74
C ARG A 84 -3.16 -5.63 20.23
N ARG A 85 -2.17 -5.13 20.99
CA ARG A 85 -2.21 -5.17 22.45
C ARG A 85 -3.38 -4.37 23.01
N ASP A 86 -3.63 -3.18 22.46
CA ASP A 86 -4.76 -2.32 22.86
C ASP A 86 -6.10 -2.97 22.54
N LEU A 87 -6.26 -3.54 21.33
CA LEU A 87 -7.48 -4.25 20.93
C LEU A 87 -7.78 -5.44 21.87
N VAL A 88 -6.79 -6.29 22.15
CA VAL A 88 -6.97 -7.42 23.07
C VAL A 88 -7.36 -6.93 24.46
N ARG A 89 -6.70 -5.87 24.95
CA ARG A 89 -7.03 -5.26 26.25
C ARG A 89 -8.47 -4.77 26.27
N ARG A 90 -8.93 -4.07 25.23
CA ARG A 90 -10.30 -3.56 25.12
C ARG A 90 -11.32 -4.68 25.06
N VAL A 91 -11.05 -5.75 24.31
CA VAL A 91 -11.92 -6.93 24.27
C VAL A 91 -12.05 -7.54 25.66
N LEU A 92 -10.94 -7.73 26.39
CA LEU A 92 -10.96 -8.28 27.74
C LEU A 92 -11.60 -7.35 28.79
N ALA A 93 -11.67 -6.04 28.50
CA ALA A 93 -12.29 -5.04 29.36
C ALA A 93 -13.76 -4.78 29.03
N THR A 94 -14.27 -5.29 27.93
CA THR A 94 -15.64 -5.07 27.45
C THR A 94 -16.57 -6.07 28.14
N ASP A 95 -17.75 -5.60 28.57
CA ASP A 95 -18.76 -6.41 29.19
C ASP A 95 -19.23 -7.55 28.30
N ILE A 96 -19.56 -8.70 28.92
CA ILE A 96 -19.97 -9.92 28.18
C ILE A 96 -21.20 -9.65 27.32
N GLU A 97 -22.18 -8.89 27.80
CA GLU A 97 -23.39 -8.53 27.04
C GLU A 97 -23.07 -7.79 25.75
N GLN A 98 -22.08 -6.86 25.76
CA GLN A 98 -21.64 -6.16 24.58
C GLN A 98 -20.85 -7.08 23.64
N LEU A 99 -20.03 -7.99 24.16
CA LEU A 99 -19.31 -8.97 23.33
C LEU A 99 -20.26 -9.94 22.65
N GLU A 100 -21.33 -10.36 23.34
CA GLU A 100 -22.38 -11.20 22.74
C GLU A 100 -23.15 -10.47 21.63
N LYS A 101 -23.44 -9.17 21.79
CA LYS A 101 -24.07 -8.34 20.74
C LYS A 101 -23.17 -8.19 19.51
N VAL A 102 -21.88 -8.04 19.69
CA VAL A 102 -20.91 -7.93 18.57
C VAL A 102 -20.72 -9.28 17.88
N GLY A 103 -20.69 -10.36 18.64
CA GLY A 103 -20.45 -11.71 18.15
C GLY A 103 -18.99 -12.04 17.86
N GLY A 104 -18.70 -13.34 17.79
CA GLY A 104 -17.33 -13.85 17.55
C GLY A 104 -16.71 -13.48 16.21
N PRO A 105 -17.43 -13.63 15.06
CA PRO A 105 -16.86 -13.38 13.74
C PRO A 105 -16.32 -11.95 13.53
N PRO A 106 -17.02 -10.86 13.91
CA PRO A 106 -16.48 -9.49 13.80
C PRO A 106 -15.26 -9.26 14.70
N LEU A 107 -15.22 -9.83 15.91
CA LEU A 107 -14.06 -9.73 16.79
C LEU A 107 -12.84 -10.44 16.20
N LEU A 108 -13.03 -11.64 15.65
CA LEU A 108 -11.95 -12.38 14.98
C LEU A 108 -11.45 -11.63 13.74
N ALA A 109 -12.34 -11.07 12.94
CA ALA A 109 -11.98 -10.24 11.79
C ALA A 109 -11.16 -8.99 12.22
N ALA A 110 -11.55 -8.33 13.29
CA ALA A 110 -10.85 -7.18 13.86
C ALA A 110 -9.41 -7.53 14.27
N LEU A 111 -9.24 -8.64 15.00
CA LEU A 111 -7.94 -9.08 15.49
C LEU A 111 -7.02 -9.64 14.39
N SER A 112 -7.59 -10.18 13.32
CA SER A 112 -6.86 -10.80 12.20
C SER A 112 -6.78 -9.90 10.96
N THR A 113 -7.83 -9.88 10.15
CA THR A 113 -7.86 -9.24 8.82
C THR A 113 -7.73 -7.73 8.90
N ASP A 114 -8.48 -7.07 9.79
CA ASP A 114 -8.44 -5.61 9.89
C ASP A 114 -7.08 -5.13 10.41
N THR A 115 -6.51 -5.82 11.39
CA THR A 115 -5.15 -5.52 11.87
C THR A 115 -4.10 -5.79 10.80
N ARG A 116 -4.27 -6.83 9.96
CA ARG A 116 -3.39 -7.10 8.82
C ARG A 116 -3.44 -5.99 7.78
N ASN A 117 -4.63 -5.49 7.42
CA ASN A 117 -4.80 -4.38 6.48
C ASN A 117 -4.08 -3.12 6.97
N LEU A 118 -4.15 -2.82 8.26
CA LEU A 118 -3.39 -1.73 8.87
C LEU A 118 -1.89 -1.96 8.79
N THR A 119 -1.42 -3.20 9.03
CA THR A 119 0.00 -3.55 8.92
C THR A 119 0.52 -3.29 7.51
N ILE A 120 -0.21 -3.74 6.48
CA ILE A 120 0.16 -3.56 5.08
C ILE A 120 0.23 -2.05 4.74
N ALA A 121 -0.76 -1.27 5.16
CA ALA A 121 -0.74 0.18 4.94
C ALA A 121 0.47 0.86 5.59
N PHE A 122 0.83 0.48 6.81
CA PHE A 122 2.02 1.02 7.48
C PHE A 122 3.34 0.61 6.82
N VAL A 123 3.40 -0.58 6.22
CA VAL A 123 4.57 -1.04 5.45
C VAL A 123 4.74 -0.21 4.17
N HIS A 124 3.64 0.19 3.50
CA HIS A 124 3.70 1.00 2.28
C HIS A 124 3.79 2.53 2.53
N LEU A 125 3.56 2.98 3.75
CA LEU A 125 3.64 4.42 4.08
C LEU A 125 5.03 5.05 3.77
N PRO A 126 6.18 4.36 3.98
CA PRO A 126 7.49 4.86 3.58
C PRO A 126 7.61 5.20 2.11
N GLU A 127 7.12 4.30 1.27
CA GLU A 127 7.17 4.46 -0.19
C GLU A 127 6.38 5.68 -0.64
N LEU A 128 5.22 5.94 -0.02
CA LEU A 128 4.41 7.13 -0.27
C LEU A 128 5.12 8.41 0.12
N VAL A 129 5.68 8.46 1.35
CA VAL A 129 6.36 9.66 1.85
C VAL A 129 7.60 9.96 1.00
N TYR A 130 8.42 8.94 0.74
CA TYR A 130 9.62 9.09 -0.09
C TYR A 130 9.25 9.44 -1.54
N GLY A 131 8.30 8.73 -2.14
CA GLY A 131 7.86 8.97 -3.50
C GLY A 131 7.27 10.38 -3.70
N ALA A 132 6.47 10.86 -2.76
CA ALA A 132 5.94 12.22 -2.78
C ALA A 132 7.07 13.27 -2.65
N ALA A 133 7.96 13.09 -1.68
CA ALA A 133 9.10 14.00 -1.48
C ALA A 133 10.02 14.05 -2.71
N LEU A 134 10.35 12.88 -3.28
CA LEU A 134 11.18 12.79 -4.49
C LEU A 134 10.48 13.41 -5.70
N SER A 135 9.19 13.17 -5.87
CA SER A 135 8.43 13.75 -6.98
C SER A 135 8.40 15.28 -6.90
N VAL A 136 8.12 15.83 -5.73
CA VAL A 136 8.13 17.29 -5.54
C VAL A 136 9.52 17.87 -5.78
N ALA A 137 10.58 17.28 -5.20
CA ALA A 137 11.95 17.76 -5.37
C ALA A 137 12.40 17.69 -6.84
N ALA A 138 12.15 16.56 -7.50
CA ALA A 138 12.55 16.35 -8.89
C ALA A 138 11.76 17.25 -9.87
N LEU A 139 10.45 17.36 -9.71
CA LEU A 139 9.63 18.25 -10.55
C LEU A 139 10.01 19.73 -10.34
N SER A 140 10.29 20.15 -9.11
CA SER A 140 10.78 21.51 -8.83
C SER A 140 12.12 21.77 -9.49
N TRP A 141 13.03 20.78 -9.46
CA TRP A 141 14.32 20.88 -10.14
C TRP A 141 14.17 20.98 -11.66
N LEU A 142 13.32 20.14 -12.28
CA LEU A 142 13.06 20.19 -13.71
C LEU A 142 12.41 21.51 -14.15
N ALA A 143 11.48 22.05 -13.36
CA ALA A 143 10.85 23.35 -13.60
C ALA A 143 11.86 24.49 -13.59
N TRP A 144 12.82 24.44 -12.67
CA TRP A 144 13.90 25.43 -12.61
C TRP A 144 14.90 25.31 -13.76
N LEU A 145 15.19 24.07 -14.21
CA LEU A 145 16.18 23.81 -15.27
C LEU A 145 15.70 24.25 -16.66
N SER A 146 14.45 23.95 -17.01
CA SER A 146 13.82 24.36 -18.28
C SER A 146 12.29 24.37 -18.16
N PRO A 147 11.68 25.56 -17.99
CA PRO A 147 10.21 25.66 -17.88
C PRO A 147 9.47 25.12 -19.11
N ALA A 148 10.05 25.29 -20.31
CA ALA A 148 9.42 24.82 -21.56
C ALA A 148 9.35 23.28 -21.62
N LEU A 149 10.47 22.59 -21.38
CA LEU A 149 10.50 21.12 -21.35
C LEU A 149 9.69 20.58 -20.16
N PHE A 150 9.66 21.28 -19.04
CA PHE A 150 8.83 20.94 -17.89
C PHE A 150 7.34 20.97 -18.22
N ALA A 151 6.86 22.01 -18.92
CA ALA A 151 5.46 22.10 -19.34
C ALA A 151 5.07 20.91 -20.23
N VAL A 152 5.91 20.55 -21.21
CA VAL A 152 5.71 19.37 -22.07
C VAL A 152 5.67 18.09 -21.23
N THR A 153 6.61 17.94 -20.28
CA THR A 153 6.65 16.79 -19.37
C THR A 153 5.37 16.66 -18.54
N VAL A 154 4.88 17.76 -17.97
CA VAL A 154 3.64 17.77 -17.17
C VAL A 154 2.43 17.41 -18.03
N VAL A 155 2.28 18.04 -19.23
CA VAL A 155 1.18 17.72 -20.14
C VAL A 155 1.20 16.24 -20.54
N TRP A 156 2.38 15.70 -20.84
CA TRP A 156 2.54 14.29 -21.16
C TRP A 156 2.17 13.36 -19.99
N LEU A 157 2.64 13.69 -18.79
CA LEU A 157 2.32 12.91 -17.59
C LEU A 157 0.83 12.94 -17.27
N VAL A 158 0.16 14.08 -17.43
CA VAL A 158 -1.29 14.21 -17.23
C VAL A 158 -2.04 13.37 -18.28
N ALA A 159 -1.63 13.43 -19.55
CA ALA A 159 -2.23 12.60 -20.61
C ALA A 159 -2.04 11.10 -20.33
N THR A 160 -0.82 10.69 -19.94
CA THR A 160 -0.51 9.30 -19.57
C THR A 160 -1.33 8.86 -18.36
N ALA A 161 -1.47 9.71 -17.32
CA ALA A 161 -2.30 9.43 -16.17
C ALA A 161 -3.79 9.26 -16.53
N GLY A 162 -4.31 10.09 -17.44
CA GLY A 162 -5.68 9.97 -17.95
C GLY A 162 -5.94 8.61 -18.61
N ILE A 163 -5.02 8.16 -19.47
CA ILE A 163 -5.07 6.84 -20.10
C ILE A 163 -4.99 5.73 -19.02
N GLY A 164 -4.10 5.90 -18.05
CA GLY A 164 -3.95 4.97 -16.91
C GLY A 164 -5.23 4.84 -16.10
N ILE A 165 -5.89 5.93 -15.77
CA ILE A 165 -7.17 5.94 -15.03
C ILE A 165 -8.25 5.19 -15.81
N TRP A 166 -8.33 5.40 -17.13
CA TRP A 166 -9.28 4.67 -17.98
C TRP A 166 -9.01 3.16 -17.97
N LEU A 167 -7.75 2.73 -18.09
CA LEU A 167 -7.37 1.31 -18.02
C LEU A 167 -7.66 0.70 -16.65
N VAL A 168 -7.34 1.41 -15.57
CA VAL A 168 -7.66 0.97 -14.20
C VAL A 168 -9.17 0.79 -14.01
N GLY A 169 -10.00 1.64 -14.62
CA GLY A 169 -11.45 1.46 -14.63
C GLY A 169 -11.87 0.13 -15.25
N ARG A 170 -11.25 -0.26 -16.38
CA ARG A 170 -11.49 -1.56 -17.03
C ARG A 170 -11.03 -2.74 -16.20
N ILE A 171 -9.84 -2.63 -15.59
CA ILE A 171 -9.32 -3.66 -14.67
C ILE A 171 -10.27 -3.85 -13.50
N ASN A 172 -10.69 -2.77 -12.84
CA ASN A 172 -11.59 -2.83 -11.67
C ASN A 172 -12.94 -3.45 -12.00
N PHE A 173 -13.48 -3.21 -13.20
CA PHE A 173 -14.71 -3.86 -13.66
C PHE A 173 -14.56 -5.38 -13.69
N HIS A 174 -13.48 -5.90 -14.31
CA HIS A 174 -13.25 -7.34 -14.39
C HIS A 174 -12.88 -7.94 -13.02
N VAL A 175 -12.10 -7.24 -12.20
CA VAL A 175 -11.78 -7.65 -10.82
C VAL A 175 -13.06 -7.75 -9.97
N GLY A 176 -14.03 -6.86 -10.17
CA GLY A 176 -15.35 -6.98 -9.54
C GLY A 176 -16.05 -8.28 -9.92
N LYS A 177 -16.05 -8.63 -11.21
CA LYS A 177 -16.64 -9.89 -11.71
C LYS A 177 -15.87 -11.14 -11.26
N VAL A 178 -14.55 -11.04 -11.10
CA VAL A 178 -13.73 -12.13 -10.52
C VAL A 178 -14.19 -12.41 -9.08
N ARG A 179 -14.45 -11.38 -8.27
CA ARG A 179 -14.95 -11.58 -6.89
C ARG A 179 -16.32 -12.25 -6.84
N GLU A 180 -17.25 -11.85 -7.74
CA GLU A 180 -18.54 -12.51 -7.87
C GLU A 180 -18.35 -13.99 -8.27
N GLY A 181 -17.43 -14.28 -9.20
CA GLY A 181 -17.08 -15.63 -9.61
C GLY A 181 -16.44 -16.47 -8.49
N ASP A 182 -15.57 -15.86 -7.67
CA ASP A 182 -15.00 -16.51 -6.47
C ASP A 182 -16.10 -16.94 -5.49
N ASP A 183 -17.11 -16.09 -5.27
CA ASP A 183 -18.24 -16.40 -4.38
C ASP A 183 -19.07 -17.57 -4.92
N HIS A 184 -19.31 -17.65 -6.25
CA HIS A 184 -19.99 -18.77 -6.88
C HIS A 184 -19.19 -20.06 -6.78
N LEU A 185 -17.89 -20.03 -7.11
CA LEU A 185 -17.02 -21.20 -6.98
C LEU A 185 -16.93 -21.70 -5.53
N TYR A 186 -16.92 -20.79 -4.56
CA TYR A 186 -16.95 -21.16 -3.14
C TYR A 186 -18.23 -21.89 -2.78
N GLN A 187 -19.40 -21.44 -3.27
CA GLN A 187 -20.69 -22.10 -3.08
C GLN A 187 -20.69 -23.50 -3.73
N ASP A 188 -20.13 -23.63 -4.93
CA ASP A 188 -20.02 -24.91 -5.62
C ASP A 188 -19.12 -25.89 -4.86
N TYR A 189 -17.98 -25.43 -4.32
CA TYR A 189 -17.11 -26.26 -3.48
C TYR A 189 -17.82 -26.71 -2.20
N GLN A 190 -18.58 -25.82 -1.58
CA GLN A 190 -19.35 -26.15 -0.39
C GLN A 190 -20.46 -27.16 -0.72
N ALA A 191 -21.22 -26.95 -1.80
CA ALA A 191 -22.26 -27.87 -2.27
C ALA A 191 -21.68 -29.25 -2.58
N MET A 192 -20.50 -29.30 -3.23
CA MET A 192 -19.80 -30.58 -3.51
C MET A 192 -19.39 -31.30 -2.23
N ILE A 193 -18.83 -30.57 -1.24
CA ILE A 193 -18.37 -31.15 0.03
C ILE A 193 -19.56 -31.65 0.84
N ASP A 194 -20.60 -30.87 0.95
CA ASP A 194 -21.79 -31.19 1.76
C ASP A 194 -22.60 -32.31 1.09
N GLY A 195 -22.74 -32.25 -0.24
CA GLY A 195 -23.46 -33.28 -1.06
C GLY A 195 -22.61 -34.47 -1.49
N ARG A 196 -21.40 -34.65 -0.93
CA ARG A 196 -20.45 -35.70 -1.39
C ARG A 196 -21.01 -37.13 -1.40
N LYS A 197 -21.90 -37.46 -0.46
CA LYS A 197 -22.53 -38.79 -0.40
C LYS A 197 -23.53 -38.98 -1.52
N GLU A 198 -24.38 -38.00 -1.77
CA GLU A 198 -25.39 -37.99 -2.82
C GLU A 198 -24.74 -38.02 -4.21
N LEU A 199 -23.67 -37.23 -4.40
CA LEU A 199 -22.92 -37.19 -5.65
C LEU A 199 -22.18 -38.52 -5.92
N ALA A 200 -21.68 -39.18 -4.87
CA ALA A 200 -21.04 -40.50 -4.99
C ALA A 200 -22.04 -41.61 -5.38
N LEU A 201 -23.27 -41.53 -4.87
CA LEU A 201 -24.32 -42.48 -5.16
C LEU A 201 -25.03 -42.26 -6.51
N ASN A 202 -25.04 -41.01 -7.01
CA ASN A 202 -25.71 -40.62 -8.25
C ASN A 202 -24.72 -39.96 -9.24
N ARG A 203 -24.11 -40.79 -10.07
CA ARG A 203 -23.12 -40.35 -11.07
C ARG A 203 -23.71 -39.38 -12.12
N ALA A 204 -24.98 -39.53 -12.47
CA ALA A 204 -25.62 -38.61 -13.43
C ALA A 204 -25.81 -37.21 -12.86
N ARG A 205 -26.10 -37.08 -11.54
CA ARG A 205 -26.15 -35.81 -10.83
C ARG A 205 -24.77 -35.21 -10.71
N ALA A 206 -23.76 -36.01 -10.38
CA ALA A 206 -22.37 -35.56 -10.30
C ALA A 206 -21.85 -35.03 -11.65
N ALA A 207 -22.20 -35.71 -12.76
CA ALA A 207 -21.84 -35.27 -14.10
C ALA A 207 -22.48 -33.92 -14.46
N ARG A 208 -23.77 -33.73 -14.16
CA ARG A 208 -24.48 -32.45 -14.39
C ARG A 208 -23.88 -31.32 -13.57
N PHE A 209 -23.68 -31.57 -12.28
CA PHE A 209 -23.02 -30.57 -11.40
C PHE A 209 -21.68 -30.14 -11.98
N TYR A 210 -20.84 -31.12 -12.41
CA TYR A 210 -19.50 -30.81 -12.93
C TYR A 210 -19.55 -30.09 -14.28
N GLN A 211 -20.42 -30.53 -15.21
CA GLN A 211 -20.42 -30.06 -16.60
C GLN A 211 -21.26 -28.80 -16.82
N GLU A 212 -22.35 -28.61 -16.06
CA GLU A 212 -23.30 -27.53 -16.27
C GLU A 212 -23.15 -26.43 -15.21
N GLU A 213 -23.00 -26.77 -13.92
CA GLU A 213 -22.94 -25.77 -12.85
C GLU A 213 -21.50 -25.27 -12.62
N PHE A 214 -20.62 -26.18 -12.24
CA PHE A 214 -19.23 -25.83 -11.88
C PHE A 214 -18.40 -25.32 -13.08
N ASP A 215 -18.48 -26.00 -14.24
CA ASP A 215 -17.67 -25.66 -15.42
C ASP A 215 -18.07 -24.29 -15.98
N ASP A 216 -19.36 -23.91 -15.96
CA ASP A 216 -19.84 -22.61 -16.40
C ASP A 216 -19.34 -21.51 -15.48
N HIS A 217 -19.38 -21.67 -14.14
CA HIS A 217 -18.85 -20.72 -13.18
C HIS A 217 -17.31 -20.61 -13.30
N ALA A 218 -16.62 -21.74 -13.43
CA ALA A 218 -15.17 -21.77 -13.58
C ALA A 218 -14.68 -21.12 -14.87
N ARG A 219 -15.39 -21.30 -15.99
CA ARG A 219 -15.09 -20.62 -17.26
C ARG A 219 -15.31 -19.12 -17.18
N ALA A 220 -16.45 -18.70 -16.64
CA ALA A 220 -16.75 -17.28 -16.46
C ALA A 220 -15.69 -16.60 -15.58
N TYR A 221 -15.29 -17.24 -14.49
CA TYR A 221 -14.21 -16.78 -13.63
C TYR A 221 -12.89 -16.66 -14.40
N CYS A 222 -12.48 -17.72 -15.11
CA CYS A 222 -11.27 -17.75 -15.92
C CYS A 222 -11.24 -16.61 -16.96
N ASP A 223 -12.35 -16.40 -17.67
CA ASP A 223 -12.46 -15.32 -18.66
C ASP A 223 -12.26 -13.93 -18.05
N HIS A 224 -12.85 -13.68 -16.89
CA HIS A 224 -12.72 -12.38 -16.22
C HIS A 224 -11.34 -12.17 -15.63
N VAL A 225 -10.71 -13.20 -15.03
CA VAL A 225 -9.31 -13.13 -14.55
C VAL A 225 -8.38 -12.84 -15.73
N THR A 226 -8.53 -13.62 -16.82
CA THR A 226 -7.70 -13.45 -18.01
C THR A 226 -7.81 -12.04 -18.59
N ARG A 227 -9.02 -11.50 -18.70
CA ARG A 227 -9.22 -10.12 -19.18
C ARG A 227 -8.63 -9.07 -18.24
N ALA A 228 -8.78 -9.25 -16.91
CA ALA A 228 -8.17 -8.37 -15.93
C ALA A 228 -6.64 -8.34 -16.07
N ASP A 229 -6.02 -9.51 -16.21
CA ASP A 229 -4.56 -9.65 -16.37
C ASP A 229 -4.06 -9.09 -17.71
N ILE A 230 -4.82 -9.30 -18.81
CA ILE A 230 -4.51 -8.70 -20.11
C ILE A 230 -4.52 -7.17 -20.00
N PHE A 231 -5.57 -6.57 -19.43
CA PHE A 231 -5.63 -5.11 -19.27
C PHE A 231 -4.52 -4.59 -18.37
N ASN A 232 -4.17 -5.33 -17.30
CA ASN A 232 -3.07 -4.96 -16.42
C ASN A 232 -1.72 -5.02 -17.15
N GLY A 233 -1.47 -6.08 -17.93
CA GLY A 233 -0.27 -6.21 -18.76
C GLY A 233 -0.16 -5.11 -19.83
N VAL A 234 -1.27 -4.80 -20.53
CA VAL A 234 -1.35 -3.71 -21.50
C VAL A 234 -1.07 -2.37 -20.82
N ALA A 235 -1.64 -2.11 -19.64
CA ALA A 235 -1.40 -0.88 -18.91
C ALA A 235 0.08 -0.70 -18.54
N GLY A 236 0.73 -1.77 -18.06
CA GLY A 236 2.16 -1.76 -17.73
C GLY A 236 3.06 -1.51 -18.94
N ASN A 237 2.79 -2.22 -20.05
CA ASN A 237 3.55 -2.05 -21.28
C ASN A 237 3.35 -0.65 -21.90
N MET A 238 2.12 -0.15 -21.89
CA MET A 238 1.80 1.17 -22.42
C MET A 238 2.45 2.28 -21.59
N ALA A 239 2.45 2.16 -20.26
CA ALA A 239 3.16 3.10 -19.40
C ALA A 239 4.67 3.12 -19.71
N ASN A 240 5.29 1.96 -19.95
CA ASN A 240 6.69 1.86 -20.35
C ASN A 240 6.96 2.55 -21.70
N VAL A 241 6.14 2.25 -22.72
CA VAL A 241 6.30 2.81 -24.06
C VAL A 241 6.09 4.33 -24.04
N LEU A 242 5.05 4.82 -23.35
CA LEU A 242 4.79 6.27 -23.24
C LEU A 242 5.92 7.00 -22.51
N MET A 243 6.55 6.36 -21.52
CA MET A 243 7.71 6.93 -20.85
C MET A 243 8.93 7.03 -21.76
N LEU A 244 9.22 5.99 -22.54
CA LEU A 244 10.29 6.02 -23.53
C LEU A 244 10.00 7.04 -24.64
N ALA A 245 8.74 7.14 -25.09
CA ALA A 245 8.32 8.13 -26.06
C ALA A 245 8.50 9.56 -25.54
N LEU A 246 8.19 9.83 -24.23
CA LEU A 246 8.46 11.12 -23.62
C LEU A 246 9.95 11.48 -23.70
N ILE A 247 10.83 10.53 -23.37
CA ILE A 247 12.28 10.75 -23.47
C ILE A 247 12.67 11.12 -24.90
N GLY A 248 12.15 10.39 -25.91
CA GLY A 248 12.39 10.69 -27.32
C GLY A 248 11.91 12.09 -27.72
N VAL A 249 10.70 12.47 -27.27
CA VAL A 249 10.14 13.83 -27.53
C VAL A 249 11.00 14.90 -26.89
N LEU A 250 11.47 14.70 -25.65
CA LEU A 250 12.34 15.68 -24.98
C LEU A 250 13.67 15.88 -25.70
N PHE A 251 14.29 14.80 -26.18
CA PHE A 251 15.50 14.92 -26.99
C PHE A 251 15.25 15.62 -28.33
N TYR A 252 14.12 15.32 -29.00
CA TYR A 252 13.74 15.98 -30.23
C TYR A 252 13.50 17.49 -30.03
N LEU A 253 12.78 17.89 -29.01
CA LEU A 253 12.52 19.29 -28.69
C LEU A 253 13.80 20.03 -28.30
N SER A 254 14.68 19.37 -27.55
CA SER A 254 15.94 19.95 -27.10
C SER A 254 16.93 20.10 -28.27
N SER A 255 17.30 19.00 -28.94
CA SER A 255 18.35 18.99 -29.97
C SER A 255 17.82 19.35 -31.35
N GLY A 256 16.56 19.00 -31.67
CA GLY A 256 15.96 19.29 -33.00
C GLY A 256 15.41 20.70 -33.13
N LEU A 257 14.71 21.21 -32.11
CA LEU A 257 14.11 22.54 -32.12
C LEU A 257 14.93 23.58 -31.29
N GLY A 258 16.00 23.15 -30.62
CA GLY A 258 16.89 24.06 -29.91
C GLY A 258 16.29 24.69 -28.62
N TRP A 259 15.25 24.07 -28.03
CA TRP A 259 14.60 24.61 -26.85
C TRP A 259 15.47 24.53 -25.58
N ALA A 260 16.43 23.60 -25.56
CA ALA A 260 17.37 23.42 -24.48
C ALA A 260 18.63 22.70 -24.98
N SER A 261 19.65 22.59 -24.11
CA SER A 261 20.85 21.81 -24.44
C SER A 261 20.58 20.31 -24.40
N ALA A 262 21.35 19.50 -25.13
CA ALA A 262 21.30 18.04 -25.05
C ALA A 262 21.56 17.52 -23.63
N ASN A 263 22.42 18.22 -22.87
CA ASN A 263 22.67 17.92 -21.47
C ASN A 263 21.41 18.10 -20.62
N THR A 264 20.63 19.14 -20.83
CA THR A 264 19.33 19.37 -20.15
C THR A 264 18.36 18.24 -20.47
N ALA A 265 18.24 17.80 -21.73
CA ALA A 265 17.39 16.68 -22.10
C ALA A 265 17.81 15.37 -21.41
N SER A 266 19.12 15.13 -21.27
CA SER A 266 19.65 13.98 -20.55
C SER A 266 19.27 14.00 -19.07
N VAL A 267 19.30 15.17 -18.42
CA VAL A 267 18.85 15.33 -17.02
C VAL A 267 17.36 15.01 -16.90
N PHE A 268 16.54 15.52 -17.81
CA PHE A 268 15.11 15.20 -17.84
C PHE A 268 14.89 13.69 -17.99
N ALA A 269 15.56 13.03 -18.92
CA ALA A 269 15.45 11.59 -19.16
C ALA A 269 15.83 10.78 -17.91
N LEU A 270 16.97 11.08 -17.28
CA LEU A 270 17.42 10.41 -16.07
C LEU A 270 16.46 10.65 -14.89
N THR A 271 15.96 11.88 -14.76
CA THR A 271 15.00 12.23 -13.69
C THR A 271 13.68 11.49 -13.86
N ILE A 272 13.16 11.39 -15.08
CA ILE A 272 11.94 10.65 -15.39
C ILE A 272 12.12 9.16 -15.10
N LEU A 273 13.25 8.57 -15.47
CA LEU A 273 13.58 7.18 -15.14
C LEU A 273 13.67 6.95 -13.62
N LEU A 274 14.27 7.88 -12.89
CA LEU A 274 14.34 7.82 -11.43
C LEU A 274 12.95 7.89 -10.77
N LEU A 275 12.07 8.75 -11.26
CA LEU A 275 10.71 8.94 -10.71
C LEU A 275 9.77 7.76 -10.97
N ARG A 276 10.07 6.90 -11.93
CA ARG A 276 9.20 5.80 -12.33
C ARG A 276 8.82 4.88 -11.18
N THR A 277 9.82 4.34 -10.49
CA THR A 277 9.59 3.36 -9.39
C THR A 277 8.83 3.97 -8.22
N PRO A 278 9.20 5.14 -7.67
CA PRO A 278 8.44 5.78 -6.60
C PRO A 278 7.00 6.14 -6.98
N LEU A 279 6.75 6.55 -8.23
CA LEU A 279 5.38 6.85 -8.69
C LEU A 279 4.52 5.59 -8.77
N ILE A 280 5.06 4.50 -9.30
CA ILE A 280 4.35 3.20 -9.32
C ILE A 280 4.06 2.72 -7.90
N GLY A 281 5.04 2.79 -7.00
CA GLY A 281 4.88 2.43 -5.59
C GLY A 281 3.81 3.26 -4.88
N ALA A 282 3.77 4.57 -5.13
CA ALA A 282 2.75 5.46 -4.57
C ALA A 282 1.34 5.09 -5.06
N VAL A 283 1.16 4.80 -6.34
CA VAL A 283 -0.13 4.36 -6.91
C VAL A 283 -0.55 3.01 -6.32
N ALA A 284 0.37 2.05 -6.22
CA ALA A 284 0.11 0.73 -5.65
C ALA A 284 -0.26 0.78 -4.15
N ALA A 285 0.21 1.78 -3.42
CA ALA A 285 -0.09 1.97 -2.01
C ALA A 285 -1.50 2.55 -1.75
N LEU A 286 -2.14 3.21 -2.72
CA LEU A 286 -3.47 3.82 -2.53
C LEU A 286 -4.55 2.81 -2.11
N PRO A 287 -4.71 1.63 -2.75
CA PRO A 287 -5.70 0.63 -2.33
C PRO A 287 -5.47 0.15 -0.90
N THR A 288 -4.22 -0.01 -0.48
CA THR A 288 -3.88 -0.47 0.87
C THR A 288 -4.25 0.55 1.94
N LEU A 289 -4.09 1.85 1.65
CA LEU A 289 -4.54 2.93 2.54
C LEU A 289 -6.06 3.01 2.64
N LEU A 290 -6.78 2.81 1.53
CA LEU A 290 -8.24 2.76 1.53
C LEU A 290 -8.74 1.57 2.34
N ALA A 291 -8.15 0.38 2.18
CA ALA A 291 -8.46 -0.80 2.97
C ALA A 291 -8.21 -0.55 4.47
N ALA A 292 -7.08 0.06 4.82
CA ALA A 292 -6.78 0.42 6.20
C ALA A 292 -7.79 1.43 6.79
N ARG A 293 -8.24 2.41 5.99
CA ARG A 293 -9.30 3.36 6.43
C ARG A 293 -10.61 2.64 6.74
N VAL A 294 -11.01 1.69 5.89
CA VAL A 294 -12.22 0.88 6.11
C VAL A 294 -12.06 0.04 7.37
N SER A 295 -10.92 -0.63 7.56
CA SER A 295 -10.62 -1.42 8.75
C SER A 295 -10.64 -0.58 10.02
N LEU A 296 -10.08 0.64 10.01
CA LEU A 296 -10.17 1.57 11.14
C LEU A 296 -11.63 1.96 11.47
N LYS A 297 -12.45 2.18 10.46
CA LYS A 297 -13.88 2.50 10.66
C LYS A 297 -14.60 1.31 11.29
N LYS A 298 -14.32 0.08 10.85
CA LYS A 298 -14.87 -1.15 11.45
C LYS A 298 -14.45 -1.30 12.90
N LEU A 299 -13.15 -1.15 13.21
CA LEU A 299 -12.63 -1.23 14.57
C LEU A 299 -13.27 -0.18 15.49
N ALA A 300 -13.48 1.05 15.01
CA ALA A 300 -14.19 2.07 15.78
C ALA A 300 -15.67 1.73 16.02
N GLY A 301 -16.30 1.03 15.07
CA GLY A 301 -17.71 0.61 15.14
C GLY A 301 -17.98 -0.53 16.12
N LEU A 302 -16.96 -1.26 16.58
CA LEU A 302 -17.12 -2.33 17.58
C LEU A 302 -17.51 -1.84 18.96
N GLN A 303 -17.38 -0.52 19.23
CA GLN A 303 -17.72 0.11 20.53
C GLN A 303 -17.15 -0.64 21.74
N LEU A 304 -15.91 -1.11 21.61
CA LEU A 304 -15.20 -1.79 22.71
C LEU A 304 -14.91 -0.80 23.83
N ALA A 305 -14.80 -1.30 25.06
CA ALA A 305 -14.55 -0.48 26.24
C ALA A 305 -13.32 0.43 26.06
N GLU A 306 -13.47 1.70 26.46
CA GLU A 306 -12.39 2.69 26.49
C GLU A 306 -11.81 2.75 27.93
N GLY A 307 -11.12 1.73 28.38
CA GLY A 307 -10.62 1.71 29.74
C GLY A 307 -9.20 1.15 29.86
N ASN A 308 -8.46 1.68 30.83
CA ASN A 308 -7.20 1.10 31.26
C ASN A 308 -7.52 0.03 32.30
N THR A 309 -7.89 -1.17 31.85
CA THR A 309 -8.19 -2.28 32.78
C THR A 309 -6.87 -2.73 33.39
N ASP A 310 -6.77 -2.58 34.71
CA ASP A 310 -5.70 -3.19 35.47
C ASP A 310 -6.02 -4.66 35.63
N PHE A 311 -5.23 -5.54 35.02
CA PHE A 311 -5.36 -6.99 35.15
C PHE A 311 -4.69 -7.52 36.43
N ALA A 312 -4.17 -6.63 37.30
CA ALA A 312 -3.69 -7.06 38.59
C ALA A 312 -4.86 -7.70 39.37
N PRO A 313 -4.71 -8.90 39.88
CA PRO A 313 -5.73 -9.50 40.72
C PRO A 313 -6.01 -8.51 41.87
N LYS A 314 -7.21 -7.93 41.91
CA LYS A 314 -7.66 -7.21 43.06
C LYS A 314 -7.67 -8.25 44.18
N GLY A 315 -6.66 -8.19 45.02
CA GLY A 315 -6.45 -9.13 46.10
C GLY A 315 -7.52 -8.97 47.18
N GLU A 316 -8.75 -9.32 46.87
CA GLU A 316 -9.67 -9.78 47.88
C GLU A 316 -9.27 -11.22 48.18
N SER A 317 -8.51 -11.39 49.25
CA SER A 317 -8.35 -12.67 49.92
C SER A 317 -9.75 -13.22 50.14
N LEU A 318 -10.21 -14.15 49.29
CA LEU A 318 -11.40 -14.94 49.52
C LEU A 318 -11.10 -15.79 50.75
N ALA A 319 -11.36 -15.23 51.95
CA ALA A 319 -11.40 -15.99 53.16
C ALA A 319 -12.47 -17.07 52.96
N GLY A 320 -12.05 -18.31 52.78
CA GLY A 320 -12.74 -19.54 52.58
C GLY A 320 -14.18 -19.45 52.04
N PHE A 321 -14.38 -19.81 50.77
CA PHE A 321 -15.72 -19.98 50.17
C PHE A 321 -16.54 -20.96 51.04
N LYS A 322 -17.59 -20.47 51.68
CA LYS A 322 -18.45 -21.30 52.54
C LYS A 322 -19.76 -21.73 51.89
N GLN A 323 -20.39 -20.86 51.10
CA GLN A 323 -21.68 -21.17 50.47
C GLN A 323 -22.00 -20.18 49.34
N LEU A 324 -22.50 -20.65 48.18
CA LEU A 324 -23.16 -19.88 47.17
C LEU A 324 -24.66 -20.12 47.23
N SER A 325 -25.48 -19.09 47.48
CA SER A 325 -26.93 -19.21 47.38
C SER A 325 -27.48 -18.26 46.31
N LEU A 326 -28.21 -18.82 45.36
CA LEU A 326 -28.92 -18.07 44.31
C LEU A 326 -30.41 -18.01 44.70
N LYS A 327 -30.92 -16.82 45.08
CA LYS A 327 -32.34 -16.59 45.36
C LYS A 327 -32.94 -15.71 44.28
N GLY A 328 -33.97 -16.23 43.59
CA GLY A 328 -34.72 -15.45 42.60
C GLY A 328 -33.96 -15.09 41.32
N ALA A 329 -32.93 -15.86 40.94
CA ALA A 329 -32.21 -15.65 39.70
C ALA A 329 -33.08 -16.08 38.52
N CYS A 330 -33.52 -15.12 37.70
CA CYS A 330 -34.16 -15.37 36.42
C CYS A 330 -33.19 -15.02 35.30
N TYR A 331 -32.92 -15.98 34.43
CA TYR A 331 -32.23 -15.74 33.16
C TYR A 331 -33.29 -15.46 32.09
N ARG A 332 -33.14 -14.32 31.34
CA ARG A 332 -33.92 -14.00 30.17
C ARG A 332 -33.10 -14.15 28.91
#